data_ce75e368f4bff8979fe0237773243ac6
#
_entry.id   ce75e368f4bff8979fe0237773243ac6
#
_cell.length_a   1.000
_cell.length_b   1.000
_cell.length_c   1.000
_cell.angle_alpha   90.00
_cell.angle_beta   90.00
_cell.angle_gamma   90.00
#
_symmetry.space_group_name_H-M   'P 1'
#
loop_
_entity.id
_entity.type
_entity.pdbx_description
1 polymer ?
#
loop_
_entity_poly.entity_id
_entity_poly.type
_entity_poly.pdbx_seq_one_letter_code
_entity_poly.pdbx_strand_id
1 'polypeptide(L)'
;MRFDTPIYFQYIQTGEYNESTGNYDDDTLIETQQMASVMDTSTENMKLIYGDIRQGSLTLTIQNHYDKTFNYIRVGQKRYHVDRSRRLRTKQTYIVSEVQ
;
A
#
# COMPACT_ATOMS: atom_id res chain seq x y z
N MET A 1 -3.55 -11.17 -16.88
CA MET A 1 -3.06 -10.51 -15.64
C MET A 1 -2.32 -11.55 -14.81
N ARG A 2 -1.12 -11.27 -14.39
CA ARG A 2 -0.32 -12.18 -13.58
C ARG A 2 -0.20 -11.65 -12.16
N PHE A 3 -0.40 -12.53 -11.17
CA PHE A 3 -0.25 -12.21 -9.75
C PHE A 3 1.04 -12.82 -9.23
N ASP A 4 2.15 -12.34 -9.76
CA ASP A 4 3.48 -12.91 -9.53
C ASP A 4 4.46 -11.96 -8.83
N THR A 5 4.02 -10.77 -8.48
CA THR A 5 4.86 -9.79 -7.79
C THR A 5 4.46 -9.71 -6.32
N PRO A 6 5.39 -9.99 -5.39
CA PRO A 6 5.08 -9.84 -3.97
C PRO A 6 4.99 -8.37 -3.60
N ILE A 7 3.92 -8.00 -2.89
CA ILE A 7 3.78 -6.71 -2.25
C ILE A 7 3.59 -6.91 -0.77
N TYR A 8 3.88 -5.88 0.03
CA TYR A 8 3.83 -5.97 1.48
C TYR A 8 2.98 -4.83 2.02
N PHE A 9 1.89 -5.19 2.69
CA PHE A 9 1.08 -4.22 3.43
C PHE A 9 1.78 -3.92 4.73
N GLN A 10 2.15 -2.67 4.94
CA GLN A 10 2.87 -2.22 6.13
C GLN A 10 1.92 -1.52 7.11
N TYR A 11 1.90 -2.01 8.33
CA TYR A 11 1.17 -1.38 9.42
C TYR A 11 2.17 -0.98 10.49
N ILE A 12 2.16 0.30 10.85
CA ILE A 12 3.02 0.84 11.90
C ILE A 12 2.21 0.86 13.19
N GLN A 13 2.54 -0.02 14.11
CA GLN A 13 1.93 -0.07 15.43
C GLN A 13 2.70 0.86 16.35
N THR A 14 2.03 1.90 16.86
CA THR A 14 2.63 2.83 17.81
C THR A 14 2.99 2.12 19.11
N GLY A 15 4.18 2.36 19.63
CA GLY A 15 4.62 1.79 20.88
C GLY A 15 3.79 2.26 22.06
N GLU A 16 3.67 1.40 23.07
CA GLU A 16 2.95 1.72 24.30
C GLU A 16 3.81 2.56 25.25
N TYR A 17 3.13 3.38 26.07
CA TYR A 17 3.82 4.14 27.10
C TYR A 17 4.34 3.22 28.21
N ASN A 18 5.63 3.31 28.51
CA ASN A 18 6.26 2.52 29.54
C ASN A 18 6.45 3.39 30.80
N GLU A 19 5.68 3.09 31.85
CA GLU A 19 5.71 3.84 33.09
C GLU A 19 7.05 3.70 33.84
N SER A 20 7.74 2.56 33.66
CA SER A 20 9.03 2.31 34.32
C SER A 20 10.13 3.21 33.78
N THR A 21 10.10 3.56 32.51
CA THR A 21 11.14 4.40 31.89
C THR A 21 10.66 5.84 31.67
N GLY A 22 9.35 6.08 31.72
CA GLY A 22 8.75 7.38 31.41
C GLY A 22 8.73 7.70 29.91
N ASN A 23 8.98 6.72 29.06
CA ASN A 23 9.02 6.88 27.59
C ASN A 23 8.07 5.91 26.92
N TYR A 24 7.78 6.19 25.64
CA TYR A 24 7.03 5.25 24.79
C TYR A 24 7.99 4.20 24.26
N ASP A 25 7.50 2.97 24.12
CA ASP A 25 8.22 1.93 23.41
C ASP A 25 8.34 2.29 21.93
N ASP A 26 9.32 1.70 21.24
CA ASP A 26 9.52 1.92 19.82
C ASP A 26 8.32 1.41 19.01
N ASP A 27 8.03 2.08 17.89
CA ASP A 27 7.01 1.65 16.96
C ASP A 27 7.41 0.31 16.33
N THR A 28 6.42 -0.55 16.09
CA THR A 28 6.63 -1.85 15.47
C THR A 28 6.08 -1.83 14.05
N LEU A 29 6.90 -2.26 13.09
CA LEU A 29 6.48 -2.43 11.71
C LEU A 29 6.00 -3.87 11.50
N ILE A 30 4.75 -4.01 11.07
CA ILE A 30 4.17 -5.30 10.73
C ILE A 30 3.94 -5.34 9.23
N GLU A 31 4.55 -6.32 8.55
CA GLU A 31 4.38 -6.50 7.12
C GLU A 31 3.62 -7.79 6.81
N THR A 32 2.64 -7.70 5.91
CA THR A 32 1.89 -8.85 5.42
C THR A 32 2.07 -8.96 3.92
N GLN A 33 2.63 -10.09 3.47
CA GLN A 33 2.87 -10.35 2.05
C GLN A 33 1.60 -10.78 1.32
N GLN A 34 1.38 -10.20 0.15
CA GLN A 34 0.36 -10.64 -0.81
C GLN A 34 0.96 -10.67 -2.20
N MET A 35 0.54 -11.63 -3.00
CA MET A 35 0.94 -11.65 -4.41
C MET A 35 -0.02 -10.78 -5.22
N ALA A 36 0.55 -9.94 -6.07
CA ALA A 36 -0.20 -8.94 -6.81
C ALA A 36 0.21 -8.87 -8.27
N SER A 37 -0.67 -8.33 -9.08
CA SER A 37 -0.34 -7.81 -10.40
C SER A 37 0.04 -6.35 -10.26
N VAL A 38 1.24 -5.98 -10.70
CA VAL A 38 1.77 -4.62 -10.60
C VAL A 38 1.89 -4.05 -12.00
N MET A 39 1.23 -2.93 -12.24
CA MET A 39 1.23 -2.24 -13.52
C MET A 39 1.41 -0.74 -13.30
N ASP A 40 1.97 -0.05 -14.28
CA ASP A 40 1.99 1.42 -14.26
C ASP A 40 0.57 1.94 -14.43
N THR A 41 0.25 3.02 -13.70
CA THR A 41 -1.07 3.65 -13.84
C THR A 41 -1.16 4.33 -15.20
N SER A 42 -2.27 4.10 -15.92
CA SER A 42 -2.47 4.72 -17.22
C SER A 42 -2.63 6.23 -17.11
N THR A 43 -2.27 6.94 -18.16
CA THR A 43 -2.38 8.41 -18.21
C THR A 43 -3.82 8.88 -18.00
N GLU A 44 -4.80 8.17 -18.56
CA GLU A 44 -6.21 8.49 -18.38
C GLU A 44 -6.64 8.38 -16.92
N ASN A 45 -6.23 7.30 -16.25
CA ASN A 45 -6.54 7.10 -14.83
C ASN A 45 -5.85 8.15 -13.96
N MET A 46 -4.63 8.53 -14.30
CA MET A 46 -3.93 9.60 -13.57
C MET A 46 -4.69 10.92 -13.63
N LYS A 47 -5.18 11.30 -14.81
CA LYS A 47 -5.95 12.52 -14.97
C LYS A 47 -7.27 12.48 -14.22
N LEU A 48 -7.94 11.33 -14.18
CA LEU A 48 -9.20 11.16 -13.45
C LEU A 48 -9.01 11.24 -11.92
N ILE A 49 -7.87 10.77 -11.42
CA ILE A 49 -7.63 10.66 -9.98
C ILE A 49 -6.90 11.87 -9.44
N TYR A 50 -5.86 12.32 -10.14
CA TYR A 50 -4.99 13.41 -9.67
C TYR A 50 -5.25 14.74 -10.37
N GLY A 51 -6.03 14.74 -11.45
CA GLY A 51 -6.18 15.91 -12.31
C GLY A 51 -4.98 16.21 -13.18
N ASP A 52 -3.89 15.44 -13.04
CA ASP A 52 -2.64 15.61 -13.76
C ASP A 52 -1.87 14.29 -13.79
N ILE A 53 -0.78 14.23 -14.57
CA ILE A 53 0.09 13.07 -14.64
C ILE A 53 1.05 13.09 -13.45
N ARG A 54 1.06 12.00 -12.67
CA ARG A 54 1.94 11.84 -11.52
C ARG A 54 2.90 10.69 -11.75
N GLN A 55 4.20 10.97 -11.69
CA GLN A 55 5.24 9.95 -11.84
C GLN A 55 5.28 9.05 -10.60
N GLY A 56 5.69 7.80 -10.80
CA GLY A 56 5.80 6.84 -9.70
C GLY A 56 4.48 6.26 -9.23
N SER A 57 3.40 6.45 -9.99
CA SER A 57 2.10 5.84 -9.66
C SER A 57 2.02 4.43 -10.24
N LEU A 58 1.56 3.49 -9.40
CA LEU A 58 1.35 2.10 -9.80
C LEU A 58 -0.10 1.68 -9.55
N THR A 59 -0.56 0.73 -10.35
CA THR A 59 -1.84 0.06 -10.13
C THR A 59 -1.55 -1.37 -9.67
N LEU A 60 -1.98 -1.67 -8.44
CA LEU A 60 -1.78 -2.97 -7.80
C LEU A 60 -3.12 -3.69 -7.72
N THR A 61 -3.15 -4.96 -8.15
CA THR A 61 -4.36 -5.79 -8.03
C THR A 61 -4.01 -7.07 -7.29
N ILE A 62 -4.79 -7.39 -6.26
CA ILE A 62 -4.67 -8.66 -5.53
C ILE A 62 -5.90 -9.53 -5.82
N GLN A 63 -5.75 -10.86 -5.66
CA GLN A 63 -6.81 -11.84 -5.99
C GLN A 63 -7.88 -11.97 -4.91
N ASN A 64 -7.71 -11.30 -3.78
CA ASN A 64 -8.63 -11.32 -2.66
C ASN A 64 -8.82 -9.91 -2.14
N HIS A 65 -9.61 -9.77 -1.08
CA HIS A 65 -9.76 -8.50 -0.40
C HIS A 65 -8.85 -8.48 0.83
N TYR A 66 -8.17 -7.35 1.03
CA TYR A 66 -7.34 -7.14 2.22
C TYR A 66 -8.08 -6.22 3.17
N ASP A 67 -8.60 -6.79 4.26
CA ASP A 67 -9.48 -6.07 5.19
C ASP A 67 -8.76 -5.54 6.43
N LYS A 68 -7.47 -5.81 6.56
CA LYS A 68 -6.68 -5.32 7.69
C LYS A 68 -6.25 -3.87 7.49
N THR A 69 -6.09 -3.15 8.57
CA THR A 69 -5.58 -1.78 8.54
C THR A 69 -4.10 -1.78 8.16
N PHE A 70 -3.72 -0.84 7.30
CA PHE A 70 -2.32 -0.64 6.92
C PHE A 70 -2.06 0.84 6.63
N ASN A 71 -0.78 1.23 6.69
CA ASN A 71 -0.36 2.61 6.43
C ASN A 71 0.22 2.77 5.04
N TYR A 72 0.99 1.79 4.59
CA TYR A 72 1.71 1.83 3.32
C TYR A 72 1.72 0.47 2.64
N ILE A 73 2.03 0.48 1.34
CA ILE A 73 2.32 -0.75 0.59
C ILE A 73 3.76 -0.65 0.10
N ARG A 74 4.57 -1.67 0.38
CA ARG A 74 5.94 -1.75 -0.11
C ARG A 74 5.98 -2.66 -1.34
N VAL A 75 6.58 -2.18 -2.40
CA VAL A 75 6.85 -2.95 -3.61
C VAL A 75 8.35 -2.91 -3.86
N GLY A 76 9.02 -4.06 -3.74
CA GLY A 76 10.47 -4.11 -3.79
C GLY A 76 11.08 -3.30 -2.64
N GLN A 77 11.89 -2.30 -2.96
CA GLN A 77 12.53 -1.44 -1.97
C GLN A 77 11.85 -0.08 -1.81
N LYS A 78 10.73 0.12 -2.51
CA LYS A 78 10.02 1.40 -2.50
C LYS A 78 8.73 1.28 -1.73
N ARG A 79 8.40 2.32 -0.99
CA ARG A 79 7.17 2.44 -0.21
C ARG A 79 6.19 3.34 -0.94
N TYR A 80 4.93 2.93 -0.95
CA TYR A 80 3.85 3.66 -1.63
C TYR A 80 2.71 3.92 -0.65
N HIS A 81 2.02 5.05 -0.83
CA HIS A 81 0.76 5.28 -0.14
C HIS A 81 -0.41 5.09 -1.11
N VAL A 82 -1.56 4.69 -0.58
CA VAL A 82 -2.76 4.43 -1.37
C VAL A 82 -3.50 5.74 -1.60
N ASP A 83 -3.68 6.09 -2.87
CA ASP A 83 -4.45 7.26 -3.27
C ASP A 83 -5.90 6.90 -3.56
N ARG A 84 -6.13 5.69 -4.07
CA ARG A 84 -7.46 5.19 -4.35
C ARG A 84 -7.50 3.67 -4.24
N SER A 85 -8.59 3.15 -3.69
CA SER A 85 -8.84 1.72 -3.58
C SER A 85 -10.19 1.40 -4.19
N ARG A 86 -10.26 0.30 -4.95
CA ARG A 86 -11.50 -0.20 -5.52
C ARG A 86 -11.64 -1.67 -5.20
N ARG A 87 -12.74 -2.00 -4.52
CA ARG A 87 -13.07 -3.39 -4.22
C ARG A 87 -13.92 -3.96 -5.35
N LEU A 88 -13.40 -4.98 -6.00
CA LEU A 88 -14.11 -5.76 -7.00
C LEU A 88 -14.72 -7.00 -6.34
N ARG A 89 -15.50 -7.79 -7.09
CA ARG A 89 -16.20 -8.94 -6.52
C ARG A 89 -15.26 -9.93 -5.81
N THR A 90 -14.14 -10.30 -6.44
CA THR A 90 -13.18 -11.25 -5.90
C THR A 90 -11.77 -10.67 -5.78
N LYS A 91 -11.56 -9.46 -6.26
CA LYS A 91 -10.25 -8.81 -6.32
C LYS A 91 -10.31 -7.44 -5.68
N GLN A 92 -9.16 -6.88 -5.42
CA GLN A 92 -9.05 -5.49 -4.94
C GLN A 92 -7.93 -4.80 -5.69
N THR A 93 -8.20 -3.59 -6.17
CA THR A 93 -7.24 -2.77 -6.90
C THR A 93 -6.90 -1.52 -6.10
N TYR A 94 -5.61 -1.23 -6.01
CA TYR A 94 -5.10 -0.02 -5.36
C TYR A 94 -4.34 0.81 -6.38
N ILE A 95 -4.61 2.11 -6.39
CA ILE A 95 -3.78 3.06 -7.12
C ILE A 95 -2.94 3.78 -6.08
N VAL A 96 -1.63 3.65 -6.23
CA VAL A 96 -0.66 4.08 -5.23
C VAL A 96 0.35 5.02 -5.85
N SER A 97 0.94 5.88 -5.03
CA SER A 97 2.05 6.74 -5.45
C SER A 97 3.21 6.61 -4.48
N GLU A 98 4.41 6.80 -4.99
CA GLU A 98 5.64 6.65 -4.22
C GLU A 98 5.71 7.66 -3.07
N VAL A 99 6.05 7.17 -1.90
CA VAL A 99 6.31 8.02 -0.72
C VAL A 99 7.69 8.65 -0.88
N GLN A 100 7.72 9.96 -0.87
CA GLN A 100 8.96 10.72 -0.97
C GLN A 100 9.47 11.18 0.39
#